data_8901ced0fbae0a3b5ee3403e8d139948
#
_entry.id   8901ced0fbae0a3b5ee3403e8d139948
#
_cell.length_a   1.000
_cell.length_b   1.000
_cell.length_c   1.000
_cell.angle_alpha   90.00
_cell.angle_beta   90.00
_cell.angle_gamma   90.00
#
_symmetry.space_group_name_H-M   'P 1'
#
loop_
_entity.id
_entity.type
_entity.pdbx_description
1 polymer ?
#
loop_
_entity_poly.entity_id
_entity_poly.type
_entity_poly.pdbx_seq_one_letter_code
_entity_poly.pdbx_strand_id
1 'polypeptide(L)'
;MSSRTQSVATYSRAVTPDPEAREGSNFLYKNLALLLLLSMNRFRSTRFSKILRLVTFAIEDFEQRLASLDKSHCLTPEELGFNGILKKKHYHYGAYLSALTSVPMLSPSADYAQALYSMVAKTSAITSIKVLDNINDRFLSKQEAVESQRKHLRAFTEELFDLDYEASPSARAENSCMRMARWTFELALRGLRRNSEMRRIYRRDFEDFIDGQTRSVDEKAYDSKPITSIQDYIQRINEKSVGKIWVDIDFCFLEKSQGRLEPNELNAVLCIRKAADYFFKGCNIYDDAADLEEDLKHGIFNSVPLLALDTGKIDELDLNRDKIELLRILRQCDAVNDAVHLGDLIFLQGFRPLIEAKRLSELMDVDAIIFGAKILRGFAIRKWFIHERSLDSLSKIAVSFGNEKMYKISEQIASYAKYA
;
A
#
# COMPACT_ATOMS: atom_id res chain seq x y z
N MET A 1 -41.62 10.73 -22.80
CA MET A 1 -40.74 11.83 -23.18
C MET A 1 -40.72 12.81 -22.02
N SER A 2 -39.75 12.74 -21.17
CA SER A 2 -39.48 13.77 -20.15
C SER A 2 -37.98 13.72 -19.83
N SER A 3 -37.31 14.75 -20.25
CA SER A 3 -35.91 15.04 -20.15
C SER A 3 -35.45 15.11 -18.69
N ARG A 4 -34.55 14.24 -18.27
CA ARG A 4 -33.74 14.42 -17.08
C ARG A 4 -32.35 14.94 -17.47
N THR A 5 -32.30 16.22 -17.78
CA THR A 5 -31.11 17.03 -17.66
C THR A 5 -30.98 17.44 -16.18
N GLN A 6 -30.26 16.70 -15.39
CA GLN A 6 -29.79 17.14 -14.07
C GLN A 6 -28.32 17.47 -14.16
N SER A 7 -28.07 18.75 -14.32
CA SER A 7 -27.07 19.64 -13.73
C SER A 7 -25.79 18.97 -13.16
N VAL A 8 -24.78 18.90 -14.02
CA VAL A 8 -23.37 18.94 -13.63
C VAL A 8 -23.04 20.40 -13.28
N ALA A 9 -23.41 20.81 -12.09
CA ALA A 9 -23.00 22.12 -11.59
C ALA A 9 -22.81 22.03 -10.07
N THR A 10 -21.67 22.55 -9.66
CA THR A 10 -21.32 22.95 -8.30
C THR A 10 -20.83 21.88 -7.34
N TYR A 11 -19.61 21.35 -7.60
CA TYR A 11 -18.68 21.02 -6.50
C TYR A 11 -17.38 21.81 -6.69
N SER A 12 -17.44 23.12 -6.61
CA SER A 12 -16.28 23.98 -6.47
C SER A 12 -16.28 24.57 -5.06
N ARG A 13 -15.78 23.81 -4.09
CA ARG A 13 -15.06 24.32 -2.92
C ARG A 13 -14.08 23.25 -2.50
N ALA A 14 -13.09 23.02 -3.35
CA ALA A 14 -11.84 22.46 -2.89
C ALA A 14 -11.17 23.54 -1.99
N VAL A 15 -11.13 23.27 -0.69
CA VAL A 15 -10.19 23.95 0.19
C VAL A 15 -8.82 23.68 -0.42
N THR A 16 -8.23 24.66 -1.08
CA THR A 16 -6.86 24.59 -1.57
C THR A 16 -5.96 24.51 -0.36
N PRO A 17 -5.29 23.37 -0.11
CA PRO A 17 -4.32 23.29 0.98
C PRO A 17 -3.17 24.26 0.65
N ASP A 18 -2.72 24.94 1.70
CA ASP A 18 -1.63 25.89 1.68
C ASP A 18 -0.43 25.37 0.85
N PRO A 19 0.00 26.06 -0.22
CA PRO A 19 1.12 25.62 -1.06
C PRO A 19 2.43 25.49 -0.28
N GLU A 20 2.68 26.34 0.72
CA GLU A 20 3.91 26.32 1.52
C GLU A 20 4.00 25.10 2.43
N ALA A 21 2.88 24.61 2.98
CA ALA A 21 2.86 23.37 3.76
C ALA A 21 3.15 22.12 2.89
N ARG A 22 2.82 22.15 1.58
CA ARG A 22 3.10 21.08 0.63
C ARG A 22 4.57 21.01 0.21
N GLU A 23 5.23 22.13 0.04
CA GLU A 23 6.65 22.16 -0.35
C GLU A 23 7.56 21.69 0.78
N GLY A 24 7.33 22.12 2.01
CA GLY A 24 8.09 21.69 3.19
C GLY A 24 7.97 20.18 3.44
N SER A 25 6.79 19.61 3.25
CA SER A 25 6.57 18.14 3.37
C SER A 25 7.33 17.36 2.30
N ASN A 26 7.29 17.80 1.03
CA ASN A 26 7.99 17.12 -0.07
C ASN A 26 9.51 17.20 0.08
N PHE A 27 10.05 18.31 0.56
CA PHE A 27 11.49 18.48 0.82
C PHE A 27 11.98 17.53 1.91
N LEU A 28 11.27 17.42 3.02
CA LEU A 28 11.60 16.48 4.09
C LEU A 28 11.52 15.02 3.65
N TYR A 29 10.51 14.66 2.84
CA TYR A 29 10.39 13.30 2.27
C TYR A 29 11.59 12.93 1.41
N LYS A 30 11.95 13.80 0.47
CA LYS A 30 13.09 13.56 -0.42
C LYS A 30 14.39 13.40 0.37
N ASN A 31 14.66 14.28 1.34
CA ASN A 31 15.89 14.22 2.11
C ASN A 31 15.97 13.00 3.03
N LEU A 32 14.87 12.62 3.66
CA LEU A 32 14.86 11.41 4.48
C LEU A 32 15.03 10.15 3.61
N ALA A 33 14.30 10.05 2.50
CA ALA A 33 14.48 8.96 1.54
C ALA A 33 15.93 8.89 1.04
N LEU A 34 16.53 10.04 0.74
CA LEU A 34 17.92 10.14 0.32
C LEU A 34 18.88 9.63 1.40
N LEU A 35 18.74 10.08 2.65
CA LEU A 35 19.55 9.62 3.78
C LEU A 35 19.43 8.13 4.03
N LEU A 36 18.21 7.61 3.90
CA LEU A 36 17.93 6.19 4.10
C LEU A 36 18.53 5.34 2.97
N LEU A 37 18.41 5.79 1.73
CA LEU A 37 19.05 5.14 0.58
C LEU A 37 20.58 5.22 0.67
N LEU A 38 21.16 6.32 1.15
CA LEU A 38 22.60 6.43 1.43
C LEU A 38 23.06 5.40 2.44
N SER A 39 22.27 5.12 3.48
CA SER A 39 22.63 4.13 4.49
C SER A 39 22.64 2.70 3.94
N MET A 40 21.89 2.42 2.86
CA MET A 40 21.93 1.11 2.17
C MET A 40 23.23 0.87 1.39
N ASN A 41 24.06 1.89 1.16
CA ASN A 41 25.31 1.76 0.39
C ASN A 41 26.34 0.78 1.01
N ARG A 42 26.16 0.40 2.27
CA ARG A 42 26.97 -0.60 2.98
C ARG A 42 26.63 -2.05 2.64
N PHE A 43 25.50 -2.29 1.99
CA PHE A 43 25.06 -3.64 1.64
C PHE A 43 25.65 -4.09 0.30
N ARG A 44 25.95 -5.40 0.19
CA ARG A 44 26.62 -5.99 -0.97
C ARG A 44 25.84 -5.80 -2.27
N SER A 45 24.53 -5.94 -2.21
CA SER A 45 23.62 -5.88 -3.36
C SER A 45 23.21 -4.46 -3.74
N THR A 46 23.47 -3.47 -2.89
CA THR A 46 22.87 -2.15 -3.02
C THR A 46 23.93 -1.05 -2.99
N ARG A 47 24.12 -0.37 -4.13
CA ARG A 47 24.87 0.89 -4.22
C ARG A 47 23.90 2.03 -4.42
N PHE A 48 23.96 3.05 -3.59
CA PHE A 48 23.07 4.20 -3.59
C PHE A 48 22.88 4.81 -5.00
N SER A 49 23.98 5.04 -5.73
CA SER A 49 23.91 5.59 -7.08
C SER A 49 23.13 4.72 -8.07
N LYS A 50 23.22 3.40 -7.94
CA LYS A 50 22.45 2.45 -8.75
C LYS A 50 20.99 2.44 -8.36
N ILE A 51 20.68 2.47 -7.06
CA ILE A 51 19.28 2.53 -6.57
C ILE A 51 18.61 3.80 -7.10
N LEU A 52 19.27 4.97 -6.98
CA LEU A 52 18.73 6.22 -7.50
C LEU A 52 18.46 6.16 -9.01
N ARG A 53 19.39 5.61 -9.79
CA ARG A 53 19.17 5.42 -11.24
C ARG A 53 17.97 4.52 -11.52
N LEU A 54 17.86 3.41 -10.80
CA LEU A 54 16.72 2.49 -10.98
C LEU A 54 15.40 3.17 -10.64
N VAL A 55 15.33 3.94 -9.55
CA VAL A 55 14.13 4.70 -9.20
C VAL A 55 13.80 5.73 -10.28
N THR A 56 14.79 6.48 -10.76
CA THR A 56 14.59 7.46 -11.84
C THR A 56 14.07 6.77 -13.10
N PHE A 57 14.72 5.70 -13.55
CA PHE A 57 14.29 4.94 -14.72
C PHE A 57 12.92 4.30 -14.56
N ALA A 58 12.58 3.82 -13.35
CA ALA A 58 11.24 3.25 -13.09
C ALA A 58 10.15 4.32 -13.18
N ILE A 59 10.41 5.53 -12.71
CA ILE A 59 9.49 6.67 -12.83
C ILE A 59 9.37 7.08 -14.30
N GLU A 60 10.48 7.24 -15.01
CA GLU A 60 10.50 7.63 -16.42
C GLU A 60 9.78 6.59 -17.30
N ASP A 61 10.04 5.28 -17.13
CA ASP A 61 9.35 4.21 -17.85
C ASP A 61 7.85 4.25 -17.59
N PHE A 62 7.45 4.42 -16.32
CA PHE A 62 6.05 4.51 -15.95
C PHE A 62 5.38 5.75 -16.58
N GLU A 63 6.02 6.91 -16.56
CA GLU A 63 5.52 8.14 -17.19
C GLU A 63 5.43 8.00 -18.72
N GLN A 64 6.39 7.35 -19.37
CA GLN A 64 6.31 7.05 -20.79
C GLN A 64 5.13 6.13 -21.12
N ARG A 65 4.89 5.10 -20.32
CA ARG A 65 3.71 4.23 -20.46
C ARG A 65 2.42 5.01 -20.31
N LEU A 66 2.33 5.89 -19.31
CA LEU A 66 1.17 6.77 -19.13
C LEU A 66 0.94 7.67 -20.35
N ALA A 67 2.00 8.26 -20.88
CA ALA A 67 1.92 9.11 -22.07
C ALA A 67 1.54 8.33 -23.35
N SER A 68 1.78 7.01 -23.38
CA SER A 68 1.44 6.12 -24.50
C SER A 68 0.00 5.56 -24.42
N LEU A 69 -0.79 5.92 -23.41
CA LEU A 69 -2.19 5.50 -23.31
C LEU A 69 -2.98 5.95 -24.55
N ASP A 70 -3.80 5.05 -25.07
CA ASP A 70 -4.68 5.37 -26.18
C ASP A 70 -5.73 6.40 -25.76
N LYS A 71 -5.58 7.63 -26.27
CA LYS A 71 -6.46 8.77 -25.91
C LYS A 71 -7.90 8.60 -26.37
N SER A 72 -8.18 7.68 -27.29
CA SER A 72 -9.56 7.39 -27.71
C SER A 72 -10.32 6.58 -26.65
N HIS A 73 -9.61 5.75 -25.87
CA HIS A 73 -10.19 4.82 -24.90
C HIS A 73 -9.77 5.05 -23.45
N CYS A 74 -8.74 5.85 -23.22
CA CYS A 74 -8.20 6.14 -21.90
C CYS A 74 -8.20 7.66 -21.62
N LEU A 75 -8.19 8.05 -20.36
CA LEU A 75 -7.86 9.42 -19.96
C LEU A 75 -6.35 9.64 -20.06
N THR A 76 -5.96 10.83 -20.50
CA THR A 76 -4.53 11.24 -20.48
C THR A 76 -4.02 11.44 -19.07
N PRO A 77 -2.69 11.46 -18.83
CA PRO A 77 -2.12 11.79 -17.54
C PRO A 77 -2.59 13.14 -16.99
N GLU A 78 -2.78 14.13 -17.87
CA GLU A 78 -3.27 15.47 -17.53
C GLU A 78 -4.73 15.41 -17.09
N GLU A 79 -5.61 14.68 -17.82
CA GLU A 79 -7.01 14.48 -17.46
C GLU A 79 -7.15 13.71 -16.14
N LEU A 80 -6.36 12.64 -15.93
CA LEU A 80 -6.30 11.90 -14.67
C LEU A 80 -5.87 12.80 -13.49
N GLY A 81 -4.88 13.66 -13.73
CA GLY A 81 -4.40 14.63 -12.74
C GLY A 81 -5.43 15.71 -12.43
N PHE A 82 -6.03 16.30 -13.45
CA PHE A 82 -7.06 17.35 -13.33
C PHE A 82 -8.28 16.85 -12.54
N ASN A 83 -8.73 15.63 -12.84
CA ASN A 83 -9.82 14.99 -12.11
C ASN A 83 -9.41 14.50 -10.70
N GLY A 84 -8.15 14.68 -10.28
CA GLY A 84 -7.64 14.25 -8.98
C GLY A 84 -7.60 12.74 -8.78
N ILE A 85 -7.75 11.96 -9.86
CA ILE A 85 -7.72 10.49 -9.86
C ILE A 85 -6.30 9.98 -9.67
N LEU A 86 -5.34 10.58 -10.40
CA LEU A 86 -3.91 10.28 -10.32
C LEU A 86 -3.12 11.48 -9.82
N LYS A 87 -2.26 11.27 -8.83
CA LYS A 87 -1.32 12.27 -8.32
C LYS A 87 0.11 11.74 -8.52
N LYS A 88 1.06 12.63 -8.92
CA LYS A 88 2.48 12.25 -9.08
C LYS A 88 3.05 11.52 -7.88
N LYS A 89 2.66 11.92 -6.65
CA LYS A 89 3.11 11.26 -5.42
C LYS A 89 2.79 9.76 -5.38
N HIS A 90 1.73 9.28 -6.03
CA HIS A 90 1.32 7.88 -5.98
C HIS A 90 2.38 6.98 -6.63
N TYR A 91 2.78 7.26 -7.87
CA TYR A 91 3.77 6.44 -8.56
C TYR A 91 5.23 6.74 -8.16
N HIS A 92 5.55 7.99 -7.78
CA HIS A 92 6.85 8.30 -7.18
C HIS A 92 7.05 7.49 -5.90
N TYR A 93 6.07 7.51 -4.99
CA TYR A 93 6.13 6.72 -3.76
C TYR A 93 6.23 5.22 -4.06
N GLY A 94 5.44 4.73 -5.01
CA GLY A 94 5.51 3.34 -5.48
C GLY A 94 6.91 2.95 -5.96
N ALA A 95 7.57 3.78 -6.76
CA ALA A 95 8.92 3.52 -7.27
C ALA A 95 9.98 3.49 -6.14
N TYR A 96 9.92 4.44 -5.18
CA TYR A 96 10.84 4.44 -4.04
C TYR A 96 10.65 3.23 -3.13
N LEU A 97 9.40 2.87 -2.80
CA LEU A 97 9.13 1.68 -1.99
C LEU A 97 9.53 0.39 -2.70
N SER A 98 9.32 0.33 -4.03
CA SER A 98 9.73 -0.83 -4.83
C SER A 98 11.22 -1.08 -4.74
N ALA A 99 12.04 -0.03 -4.74
CA ALA A 99 13.49 -0.17 -4.64
C ALA A 99 13.95 -0.84 -3.36
N LEU A 100 13.24 -0.62 -2.23
CA LEU A 100 13.58 -1.21 -0.92
C LEU A 100 13.46 -2.74 -0.89
N THR A 101 12.68 -3.32 -1.79
CA THR A 101 12.46 -4.78 -1.87
C THR A 101 13.00 -5.36 -3.17
N SER A 102 12.70 -4.79 -4.34
CA SER A 102 13.11 -5.35 -5.62
C SER A 102 14.63 -5.40 -5.80
N VAL A 103 15.35 -4.37 -5.36
CA VAL A 103 16.81 -4.36 -5.47
C VAL A 103 17.46 -5.45 -4.61
N PRO A 104 17.19 -5.56 -3.29
CA PRO A 104 17.80 -6.62 -2.48
C PRO A 104 17.29 -8.03 -2.84
N MET A 105 16.08 -8.17 -3.36
CA MET A 105 15.57 -9.48 -3.76
C MET A 105 16.16 -9.98 -5.08
N LEU A 106 16.44 -9.08 -6.03
CA LEU A 106 16.79 -9.48 -7.40
C LEU A 106 18.27 -9.23 -7.74
N SER A 107 18.92 -8.20 -7.19
CA SER A 107 20.28 -7.85 -7.58
C SER A 107 21.37 -8.87 -7.19
N PRO A 108 21.24 -9.71 -6.17
CA PRO A 108 22.23 -10.75 -5.89
C PRO A 108 22.25 -11.88 -6.90
N SER A 109 21.10 -12.26 -7.43
CA SER A 109 20.90 -13.46 -8.26
C SER A 109 20.36 -13.19 -9.68
N ALA A 110 19.96 -11.95 -9.95
CA ALA A 110 19.47 -11.51 -11.24
C ALA A 110 20.19 -10.23 -11.69
N ASP A 111 19.97 -9.81 -12.91
CA ASP A 111 20.51 -8.53 -13.35
C ASP A 111 19.66 -7.33 -12.88
N TYR A 112 20.23 -6.13 -12.97
CA TYR A 112 19.53 -4.91 -12.59
C TYR A 112 18.32 -4.59 -13.49
N ALA A 113 18.24 -5.16 -14.71
CA ALA A 113 17.09 -4.99 -15.58
C ALA A 113 15.85 -5.69 -14.99
N GLN A 114 16.03 -6.87 -14.38
CA GLN A 114 14.94 -7.57 -13.69
C GLN A 114 14.44 -6.75 -12.48
N ALA A 115 15.35 -6.15 -11.72
CA ALA A 115 14.99 -5.28 -10.61
C ALA A 115 14.21 -4.03 -11.12
N LEU A 116 14.66 -3.40 -12.21
CA LEU A 116 13.96 -2.28 -12.82
C LEU A 116 12.55 -2.65 -13.28
N TYR A 117 12.40 -3.75 -14.03
CA TYR A 117 11.10 -4.19 -14.51
C TYR A 117 10.16 -4.57 -13.35
N SER A 118 10.69 -5.17 -12.28
CA SER A 118 9.89 -5.43 -11.08
C SER A 118 9.44 -4.14 -10.41
N MET A 119 10.31 -3.13 -10.32
CA MET A 119 9.95 -1.82 -9.78
C MET A 119 8.86 -1.14 -10.62
N VAL A 120 8.95 -1.19 -11.95
CA VAL A 120 7.90 -0.66 -12.86
C VAL A 120 6.59 -1.42 -12.68
N ALA A 121 6.64 -2.75 -12.59
CA ALA A 121 5.45 -3.57 -12.37
C ALA A 121 4.76 -3.25 -11.04
N LYS A 122 5.51 -3.11 -9.95
CA LYS A 122 4.98 -2.71 -8.63
C LYS A 122 4.42 -1.30 -8.64
N THR A 123 5.12 -0.36 -9.26
CA THR A 123 4.65 1.01 -9.42
C THR A 123 3.33 1.04 -10.17
N SER A 124 3.20 0.24 -11.23
CA SER A 124 1.97 0.10 -12.00
C SER A 124 0.85 -0.52 -11.17
N ALA A 125 1.14 -1.58 -10.41
CA ALA A 125 0.17 -2.25 -9.54
C ALA A 125 -0.41 -1.31 -8.48
N ILE A 126 0.46 -0.69 -7.66
CA ILE A 126 -0.01 0.18 -6.58
C ILE A 126 -0.71 1.44 -7.10
N THR A 127 -0.26 1.96 -8.24
CA THR A 127 -0.89 3.12 -8.86
C THR A 127 -2.26 2.75 -9.40
N SER A 128 -2.43 1.60 -10.06
CA SER A 128 -3.74 1.15 -10.55
C SER A 128 -4.71 0.89 -9.40
N ILE A 129 -4.26 0.28 -8.30
CA ILE A 129 -5.09 0.07 -7.10
C ILE A 129 -5.57 1.42 -6.56
N LYS A 130 -4.66 2.40 -6.41
CA LYS A 130 -5.03 3.72 -5.88
C LYS A 130 -5.91 4.53 -6.84
N VAL A 131 -5.70 4.39 -8.14
CA VAL A 131 -6.53 5.03 -9.17
C VAL A 131 -7.94 4.45 -9.14
N LEU A 132 -8.09 3.11 -9.05
CA LEU A 132 -9.39 2.46 -8.96
C LEU A 132 -10.15 2.86 -7.70
N ASP A 133 -9.48 2.92 -6.56
CA ASP A 133 -10.02 3.41 -5.30
C ASP A 133 -10.62 4.83 -5.46
N ASN A 134 -9.84 5.73 -6.07
CA ASN A 134 -10.30 7.09 -6.35
C ASN A 134 -11.46 7.17 -7.36
N ILE A 135 -11.55 6.23 -8.31
CA ILE A 135 -12.67 6.13 -9.26
C ILE A 135 -13.92 5.63 -8.54
N ASN A 136 -13.80 4.56 -7.76
CA ASN A 136 -14.91 3.95 -7.02
C ASN A 136 -15.55 4.96 -6.05
N ASP A 137 -14.73 5.76 -5.37
CA ASP A 137 -15.21 6.74 -4.40
C ASP A 137 -15.95 7.93 -5.03
N ARG A 138 -15.74 8.21 -6.32
CA ARG A 138 -16.22 9.45 -6.96
C ARG A 138 -17.25 9.26 -8.05
N PHE A 139 -17.16 8.18 -8.81
CA PHE A 139 -17.85 8.08 -10.09
C PHE A 139 -18.77 6.87 -10.22
N LEU A 140 -18.58 5.84 -9.41
CA LEU A 140 -19.28 4.57 -9.57
C LEU A 140 -20.32 4.35 -8.49
N SER A 141 -21.45 3.77 -8.91
CA SER A 141 -22.37 3.13 -7.97
C SER A 141 -21.73 1.88 -7.34
N LYS A 142 -22.30 1.39 -6.24
CA LYS A 142 -21.82 0.14 -5.59
C LYS A 142 -21.68 -1.02 -6.59
N GLN A 143 -22.70 -1.22 -7.43
CA GLN A 143 -22.69 -2.32 -8.41
C GLN A 143 -21.58 -2.14 -9.45
N GLU A 144 -21.42 -0.92 -9.98
CA GLU A 144 -20.35 -0.60 -10.93
C GLU A 144 -18.97 -0.76 -10.27
N ALA A 145 -18.80 -0.35 -9.01
CA ALA A 145 -17.55 -0.50 -8.27
C ALA A 145 -17.17 -1.98 -8.09
N VAL A 146 -18.12 -2.85 -7.76
CA VAL A 146 -17.89 -4.31 -7.66
C VAL A 146 -17.50 -4.89 -9.02
N GLU A 147 -18.17 -4.51 -10.10
CA GLU A 147 -17.82 -4.98 -11.43
C GLU A 147 -16.43 -4.46 -11.87
N SER A 148 -16.11 -3.22 -11.54
CA SER A 148 -14.80 -2.64 -11.79
C SER A 148 -13.67 -3.37 -11.04
N GLN A 149 -13.91 -3.81 -9.80
CA GLN A 149 -12.96 -4.67 -9.06
C GLN A 149 -12.74 -6.03 -9.77
N ARG A 150 -13.79 -6.64 -10.30
CA ARG A 150 -13.66 -7.89 -11.07
C ARG A 150 -12.89 -7.70 -12.37
N LYS A 151 -13.13 -6.60 -13.11
CA LYS A 151 -12.33 -6.24 -14.29
C LYS A 151 -10.86 -6.03 -13.92
N HIS A 152 -10.60 -5.38 -12.78
CA HIS A 152 -9.25 -5.14 -12.29
C HIS A 152 -8.51 -6.45 -12.01
N LEU A 153 -9.17 -7.44 -11.36
CA LEU A 153 -8.61 -8.78 -11.18
C LEU A 153 -8.23 -9.43 -12.52
N ARG A 154 -9.14 -9.38 -13.51
CA ARG A 154 -8.89 -9.93 -14.84
C ARG A 154 -7.70 -9.25 -15.52
N ALA A 155 -7.59 -7.92 -15.41
CA ALA A 155 -6.44 -7.19 -15.95
C ALA A 155 -5.11 -7.63 -15.34
N PHE A 156 -5.08 -7.98 -14.04
CA PHE A 156 -3.89 -8.50 -13.36
C PHE A 156 -3.57 -9.96 -13.66
N THR A 157 -4.56 -10.80 -14.01
CA THR A 157 -4.38 -12.25 -13.93
C THR A 157 -4.65 -13.02 -15.23
N GLU A 158 -5.45 -12.49 -16.14
CA GLU A 158 -5.84 -13.20 -17.36
C GLU A 158 -4.88 -12.94 -18.52
N GLU A 159 -4.68 -13.97 -19.36
CA GLU A 159 -3.86 -13.86 -20.60
C GLU A 159 -4.52 -12.94 -21.62
N LEU A 160 -5.82 -13.11 -21.83
CA LEU A 160 -6.62 -12.30 -22.73
C LEU A 160 -7.46 -11.30 -21.92
N PHE A 161 -7.27 -10.05 -22.20
CA PHE A 161 -7.99 -8.97 -21.56
C PHE A 161 -8.19 -7.84 -22.57
N ASP A 162 -9.43 -7.47 -22.78
CA ASP A 162 -9.85 -6.39 -23.65
C ASP A 162 -10.42 -5.23 -22.83
N LEU A 163 -10.12 -4.01 -23.27
CA LEU A 163 -10.69 -2.79 -22.71
C LEU A 163 -12.11 -2.57 -23.23
N ASP A 164 -12.96 -1.93 -22.45
CA ASP A 164 -14.25 -1.47 -22.90
C ASP A 164 -14.10 -0.29 -23.88
N TYR A 165 -14.87 -0.31 -24.96
CA TYR A 165 -14.83 0.74 -25.96
C TYR A 165 -15.86 1.86 -25.72
N GLU A 166 -16.42 1.93 -24.52
CA GLU A 166 -17.34 3.00 -24.15
C GLU A 166 -16.59 4.33 -23.99
N ALA A 167 -17.13 5.40 -24.59
CA ALA A 167 -16.50 6.72 -24.63
C ALA A 167 -16.82 7.61 -23.42
N SER A 168 -17.56 7.12 -22.43
CA SER A 168 -17.87 7.91 -21.23
C SER A 168 -16.61 8.26 -20.43
N PRO A 169 -16.54 9.43 -19.75
CA PRO A 169 -15.37 9.79 -18.96
C PRO A 169 -15.05 8.79 -17.85
N SER A 170 -16.07 8.15 -17.25
CA SER A 170 -15.89 7.12 -16.23
C SER A 170 -15.27 5.84 -16.82
N ALA A 171 -15.76 5.36 -17.95
CA ALA A 171 -15.20 4.21 -18.66
C ALA A 171 -13.76 4.47 -19.12
N ARG A 172 -13.45 5.67 -19.65
CA ARG A 172 -12.08 6.05 -20.01
C ARG A 172 -11.14 6.10 -18.80
N ALA A 173 -11.62 6.57 -17.63
CA ALA A 173 -10.85 6.54 -16.39
C ALA A 173 -10.58 5.10 -15.93
N GLU A 174 -11.61 4.24 -15.95
CA GLU A 174 -11.51 2.83 -15.64
C GLU A 174 -10.53 2.12 -16.59
N ASN A 175 -10.62 2.36 -17.88
CA ASN A 175 -9.69 1.80 -18.87
C ASN A 175 -8.23 2.19 -18.61
N SER A 176 -7.98 3.44 -18.20
CA SER A 176 -6.62 3.87 -17.80
C SER A 176 -6.11 3.06 -16.61
N CYS A 177 -6.97 2.80 -15.63
CA CYS A 177 -6.65 1.96 -14.47
C CYS A 177 -6.35 0.52 -14.90
N MET A 178 -7.24 -0.09 -15.72
CA MET A 178 -7.08 -1.45 -16.22
C MET A 178 -5.78 -1.61 -17.03
N ARG A 179 -5.42 -0.59 -17.80
CA ARG A 179 -4.18 -0.60 -18.57
C ARG A 179 -2.93 -0.60 -17.68
N MET A 180 -2.94 0.18 -16.57
CA MET A 180 -1.86 0.13 -15.58
C MET A 180 -1.76 -1.26 -14.92
N ALA A 181 -2.88 -1.87 -14.54
CA ALA A 181 -2.91 -3.23 -14.01
C ALA A 181 -2.35 -4.23 -15.04
N ARG A 182 -2.69 -4.06 -16.32
CA ARG A 182 -2.21 -4.89 -17.42
C ARG A 182 -0.70 -4.81 -17.60
N TRP A 183 -0.07 -3.65 -17.42
CA TRP A 183 1.39 -3.54 -17.43
C TRP A 183 2.04 -4.40 -16.35
N THR A 184 1.42 -4.49 -15.17
CA THR A 184 1.91 -5.40 -14.12
C THR A 184 1.89 -6.85 -14.58
N PHE A 185 0.77 -7.31 -15.17
CA PHE A 185 0.67 -8.65 -15.75
C PHE A 185 1.72 -8.89 -16.83
N GLU A 186 1.83 -7.99 -17.79
CA GLU A 186 2.75 -8.11 -18.92
C GLU A 186 4.21 -8.20 -18.43
N LEU A 187 4.59 -7.40 -17.45
CA LEU A 187 5.94 -7.39 -16.89
C LEU A 187 6.19 -8.60 -15.99
N ALA A 188 5.29 -8.91 -15.07
CA ALA A 188 5.51 -9.95 -14.06
C ALA A 188 5.22 -11.37 -14.57
N LEU A 189 4.11 -11.59 -15.28
CA LEU A 189 3.67 -12.94 -15.67
C LEU A 189 4.04 -13.36 -17.08
N ARG A 190 4.20 -12.42 -18.02
CA ARG A 190 4.58 -12.77 -19.40
C ARG A 190 5.97 -13.40 -19.40
N GLY A 191 6.07 -14.57 -20.01
CA GLY A 191 7.32 -15.35 -20.06
C GLY A 191 7.52 -16.33 -18.91
N LEU A 192 6.72 -16.30 -17.82
CA LEU A 192 6.67 -17.38 -16.86
C LEU A 192 5.99 -18.60 -17.44
N ARG A 193 6.46 -19.79 -17.07
CA ARG A 193 5.82 -21.06 -17.45
C ARG A 193 4.39 -21.12 -16.90
N ARG A 194 3.47 -21.77 -17.62
CA ARG A 194 2.07 -21.92 -17.18
C ARG A 194 1.94 -22.64 -15.84
N ASN A 195 2.82 -23.60 -15.55
CA ASN A 195 2.89 -24.36 -14.31
C ASN A 195 3.87 -23.77 -13.29
N SER A 196 4.26 -22.52 -13.41
CA SER A 196 5.10 -21.81 -12.46
C SER A 196 4.41 -21.70 -11.10
N GLU A 197 5.15 -21.98 -10.03
CA GLU A 197 4.65 -21.84 -8.66
C GLU A 197 4.40 -20.36 -8.32
N MET A 198 5.28 -19.46 -8.74
CA MET A 198 5.12 -18.02 -8.50
C MET A 198 3.92 -17.45 -9.25
N ARG A 199 3.64 -17.94 -10.47
CA ARG A 199 2.42 -17.58 -11.19
C ARG A 199 1.15 -17.98 -10.44
N ARG A 200 1.14 -19.18 -9.86
CA ARG A 200 0.01 -19.71 -9.08
C ARG A 200 -0.22 -18.90 -7.81
N ILE A 201 0.86 -18.59 -7.08
CA ILE A 201 0.83 -17.78 -5.87
C ILE A 201 0.33 -16.37 -6.19
N TYR A 202 0.93 -15.71 -7.18
CA TYR A 202 0.55 -14.36 -7.63
C TYR A 202 -0.95 -14.27 -7.93
N ARG A 203 -1.49 -15.21 -8.73
CA ARG A 203 -2.91 -15.20 -9.09
C ARG A 203 -3.80 -15.31 -7.86
N ARG A 204 -3.55 -16.30 -7.01
CA ARG A 204 -4.33 -16.52 -5.79
C ARG A 204 -4.32 -15.29 -4.89
N ASP A 205 -3.17 -14.69 -4.68
CA ASP A 205 -3.06 -13.56 -3.75
C ASP A 205 -3.69 -12.28 -4.32
N PHE A 206 -3.72 -12.11 -5.65
CA PHE A 206 -4.53 -11.05 -6.28
C PHE A 206 -6.03 -11.33 -6.20
N GLU A 207 -6.46 -12.60 -6.34
CA GLU A 207 -7.86 -13.01 -6.12
C GLU A 207 -8.28 -12.70 -4.69
N ASP A 208 -7.54 -13.16 -3.69
CA ASP A 208 -7.81 -12.90 -2.27
C ASP A 208 -7.89 -11.39 -1.96
N PHE A 209 -6.96 -10.60 -2.52
CA PHE A 209 -6.93 -9.14 -2.34
C PHE A 209 -8.15 -8.46 -2.97
N ILE A 210 -8.50 -8.79 -4.22
CA ILE A 210 -9.64 -8.18 -4.90
C ILE A 210 -10.97 -8.60 -4.24
N ASP A 211 -11.08 -9.82 -3.76
CA ASP A 211 -12.24 -10.27 -2.97
C ASP A 211 -12.37 -9.45 -1.68
N GLY A 212 -11.27 -9.17 -0.99
CA GLY A 212 -11.25 -8.27 0.16
C GLY A 212 -11.67 -6.85 -0.18
N GLN A 213 -11.18 -6.29 -1.30
CA GLN A 213 -11.60 -4.98 -1.79
C GLN A 213 -13.09 -4.95 -2.16
N THR A 214 -13.60 -5.99 -2.81
CA THR A 214 -15.01 -6.11 -3.19
C THR A 214 -15.90 -6.12 -1.95
N ARG A 215 -15.59 -6.93 -0.94
CA ARG A 215 -16.30 -6.91 0.34
C ARG A 215 -16.30 -5.52 0.99
N SER A 216 -15.19 -4.80 0.90
CA SER A 216 -15.08 -3.43 1.41
C SER A 216 -16.02 -2.43 0.72
N VAL A 217 -16.26 -2.59 -0.58
CA VAL A 217 -17.25 -1.78 -1.31
C VAL A 217 -18.66 -2.08 -0.79
N ASP A 218 -18.97 -3.36 -0.55
CA ASP A 218 -20.26 -3.79 0.01
C ASP A 218 -20.54 -3.21 1.39
N GLU A 219 -19.52 -3.05 2.20
CA GLU A 219 -19.62 -2.53 3.56
C GLU A 219 -19.86 -1.02 3.65
N LYS A 220 -19.30 -0.24 2.72
CA LYS A 220 -19.58 1.22 2.62
C LYS A 220 -21.06 1.52 2.38
N ALA A 221 -21.85 0.54 1.94
CA ALA A 221 -23.25 0.73 1.59
C ALA A 221 -24.27 0.47 2.73
N TYR A 222 -23.84 0.46 3.99
CA TYR A 222 -24.69 0.32 5.20
C TYR A 222 -25.45 -1.01 5.36
N ASP A 223 -25.31 -1.97 4.44
CA ASP A 223 -26.04 -3.26 4.47
C ASP A 223 -25.27 -4.40 5.18
N SER A 224 -24.01 -4.20 5.49
CA SER A 224 -23.19 -5.19 6.18
C SER A 224 -23.19 -5.00 7.70
N LYS A 225 -22.95 -6.09 8.44
CA LYS A 225 -22.74 -5.99 9.88
C LYS A 225 -21.66 -4.96 10.18
N PRO A 226 -21.91 -3.98 11.06
CA PRO A 226 -20.90 -3.01 11.43
C PRO A 226 -19.71 -3.72 12.04
N ILE A 227 -18.50 -3.22 11.80
CA ILE A 227 -17.30 -3.67 12.53
C ILE A 227 -17.48 -3.22 13.97
N THR A 228 -17.51 -4.16 14.90
CA THR A 228 -17.82 -3.89 16.31
C THR A 228 -16.63 -4.09 17.23
N SER A 229 -15.53 -4.67 16.73
CA SER A 229 -14.34 -4.97 17.53
C SER A 229 -13.05 -4.72 16.76
N ILE A 230 -11.96 -4.50 17.50
CA ILE A 230 -10.62 -4.41 16.89
C ILE A 230 -10.20 -5.74 16.26
N GLN A 231 -10.66 -6.87 16.77
CA GLN A 231 -10.40 -8.17 16.18
C GLN A 231 -10.99 -8.28 14.76
N ASP A 232 -12.27 -7.92 14.59
CA ASP A 232 -12.94 -7.93 13.28
C ASP A 232 -12.24 -6.97 12.31
N TYR A 233 -11.79 -5.81 12.82
CA TYR A 233 -11.04 -4.84 12.04
C TYR A 233 -9.71 -5.40 11.54
N ILE A 234 -8.93 -6.07 12.38
CA ILE A 234 -7.66 -6.70 12.00
C ILE A 234 -7.90 -7.80 10.95
N GLN A 235 -8.96 -8.60 11.08
CA GLN A 235 -9.30 -9.58 10.06
C GLN A 235 -9.56 -8.95 8.69
N ARG A 236 -10.21 -7.79 8.65
CA ARG A 236 -10.41 -7.03 7.41
C ARG A 236 -9.12 -6.48 6.81
N ILE A 237 -8.21 -5.99 7.66
CA ILE A 237 -6.87 -5.59 7.19
C ILE A 237 -6.15 -6.78 6.57
N ASN A 238 -6.31 -7.99 7.16
CA ASN A 238 -5.72 -9.22 6.63
C ASN A 238 -6.19 -9.51 5.19
N GLU A 239 -7.46 -9.26 4.90
CA GLU A 239 -8.05 -9.47 3.59
C GLU A 239 -7.59 -8.45 2.54
N LYS A 240 -7.25 -7.22 2.95
CA LYS A 240 -6.86 -6.11 2.08
C LYS A 240 -5.36 -5.84 2.02
N SER A 241 -4.55 -6.65 2.70
CA SER A 241 -3.11 -6.41 2.73
C SER A 241 -2.46 -6.61 1.36
N VAL A 242 -1.80 -5.57 0.86
CA VAL A 242 -1.03 -5.63 -0.39
C VAL A 242 0.37 -6.24 -0.20
N GLY A 243 0.74 -6.61 1.04
CA GLY A 243 2.10 -7.04 1.37
C GLY A 243 2.55 -8.28 0.61
N LYS A 244 1.66 -9.28 0.46
CA LYS A 244 1.96 -10.50 -0.31
C LYS A 244 2.14 -10.18 -1.78
N ILE A 245 1.15 -9.56 -2.43
CA ILE A 245 1.21 -9.24 -3.85
C ILE A 245 2.39 -8.32 -4.19
N TRP A 246 2.80 -7.47 -3.26
CA TRP A 246 3.94 -6.59 -3.42
C TRP A 246 5.24 -7.34 -3.65
N VAL A 247 5.50 -8.41 -2.90
CA VAL A 247 6.70 -9.22 -3.05
C VAL A 247 6.53 -10.35 -4.05
N ASP A 248 5.30 -10.83 -4.31
CA ASP A 248 5.03 -11.85 -5.33
C ASP A 248 5.42 -11.38 -6.73
N ILE A 249 5.30 -10.07 -7.00
CA ILE A 249 5.81 -9.48 -8.23
C ILE A 249 7.32 -9.71 -8.33
N ASP A 250 8.11 -9.43 -7.29
CA ASP A 250 9.56 -9.69 -7.28
C ASP A 250 9.86 -11.18 -7.52
N PHE A 251 9.10 -12.06 -6.88
CA PHE A 251 9.33 -13.50 -6.99
C PHE A 251 9.00 -14.06 -8.37
N CYS A 252 8.07 -13.45 -9.10
CA CYS A 252 7.88 -13.73 -10.52
C CYS A 252 9.15 -13.45 -11.33
N PHE A 253 9.83 -12.35 -11.05
CA PHE A 253 11.10 -12.02 -11.71
C PHE A 253 12.26 -12.91 -11.23
N LEU A 254 12.28 -13.28 -9.97
CA LEU A 254 13.27 -14.22 -9.43
C LEU A 254 13.15 -15.58 -10.13
N GLU A 255 11.94 -16.14 -10.25
CA GLU A 255 11.73 -17.41 -10.96
C GLU A 255 12.06 -17.31 -12.46
N LYS A 256 11.81 -16.16 -13.10
CA LYS A 256 12.23 -15.94 -14.50
C LYS A 256 13.74 -16.02 -14.66
N SER A 257 14.50 -15.49 -13.71
CA SER A 257 15.97 -15.46 -13.79
C SER A 257 16.61 -16.78 -13.38
N GLN A 258 16.06 -17.47 -12.37
CA GLN A 258 16.63 -18.70 -11.82
C GLN A 258 16.05 -19.97 -12.46
N GLY A 259 14.90 -19.86 -13.11
CA GLY A 259 14.10 -21.01 -13.52
C GLY A 259 13.26 -21.53 -12.35
N ARG A 260 13.34 -22.83 -12.05
CA ARG A 260 12.61 -23.43 -10.93
C ARG A 260 13.37 -23.17 -9.63
N LEU A 261 12.71 -22.63 -8.62
CA LEU A 261 13.25 -22.48 -7.28
C LEU A 261 13.38 -23.84 -6.57
N GLU A 262 14.49 -24.03 -5.88
CA GLU A 262 14.69 -25.20 -5.03
C GLU A 262 13.82 -25.12 -3.76
N PRO A 263 13.54 -26.25 -3.07
CA PRO A 263 12.65 -26.25 -1.91
C PRO A 263 13.00 -25.25 -0.81
N ASN A 264 14.31 -25.08 -0.49
CA ASN A 264 14.75 -24.10 0.50
C ASN A 264 14.56 -22.66 0.02
N GLU A 265 14.78 -22.40 -1.25
CA GLU A 265 14.56 -21.09 -1.86
C GLU A 265 13.07 -20.74 -1.85
N LEU A 266 12.20 -21.69 -2.19
CA LEU A 266 10.76 -21.53 -2.10
C LEU A 266 10.31 -21.24 -0.66
N ASN A 267 10.86 -21.95 0.33
CA ASN A 267 10.57 -21.70 1.73
C ASN A 267 11.05 -20.30 2.17
N ALA A 268 12.22 -19.84 1.70
CA ALA A 268 12.68 -18.48 1.94
C ALA A 268 11.72 -17.42 1.36
N VAL A 269 11.24 -17.64 0.12
CA VAL A 269 10.22 -16.81 -0.52
C VAL A 269 8.95 -16.75 0.33
N LEU A 270 8.43 -17.89 0.81
CA LEU A 270 7.24 -17.95 1.65
C LEU A 270 7.44 -17.20 2.99
N CYS A 271 8.63 -17.28 3.57
CA CYS A 271 8.97 -16.51 4.77
C CYS A 271 8.96 -15.00 4.49
N ILE A 272 9.53 -14.54 3.37
CA ILE A 272 9.54 -13.11 3.00
C ILE A 272 8.11 -12.61 2.72
N ARG A 273 7.27 -13.42 2.05
CA ARG A 273 5.85 -13.10 1.84
C ARG A 273 5.11 -12.89 3.18
N LYS A 274 5.32 -13.80 4.13
CA LYS A 274 4.75 -13.67 5.46
C LYS A 274 5.24 -12.41 6.17
N ALA A 275 6.52 -12.08 6.05
CA ALA A 275 7.07 -10.86 6.62
C ALA A 275 6.46 -9.59 6.00
N ALA A 276 6.36 -9.54 4.68
CA ALA A 276 5.79 -8.41 3.96
C ALA A 276 4.31 -8.19 4.34
N ASP A 277 3.55 -9.28 4.52
CA ASP A 277 2.16 -9.22 4.99
C ASP A 277 2.06 -8.52 6.35
N TYR A 278 2.84 -8.92 7.34
CA TYR A 278 2.88 -8.26 8.64
C TYR A 278 3.30 -6.79 8.56
N PHE A 279 4.28 -6.46 7.74
CA PHE A 279 4.73 -5.07 7.58
C PHE A 279 3.62 -4.17 7.04
N PHE A 280 2.91 -4.61 6.01
CA PHE A 280 1.82 -3.82 5.43
C PHE A 280 0.61 -3.72 6.37
N LYS A 281 0.28 -4.79 7.09
CA LYS A 281 -0.78 -4.76 8.11
C LYS A 281 -0.46 -3.76 9.23
N GLY A 282 0.77 -3.76 9.72
CA GLY A 282 1.22 -2.77 10.69
C GLY A 282 1.15 -1.33 10.14
N CYS A 283 1.53 -1.14 8.86
CA CYS A 283 1.43 0.16 8.19
C CYS A 283 -0.01 0.66 8.08
N ASN A 284 -0.99 -0.22 7.86
CA ASN A 284 -2.40 0.17 7.82
C ASN A 284 -2.87 0.74 9.17
N ILE A 285 -2.47 0.12 10.29
CA ILE A 285 -2.79 0.66 11.63
C ILE A 285 -2.11 2.02 11.88
N TYR A 286 -0.89 2.23 11.39
CA TYR A 286 -0.25 3.56 11.48
C TYR A 286 -0.97 4.61 10.63
N ASP A 287 -1.49 4.22 9.46
CA ASP A 287 -2.29 5.09 8.59
C ASP A 287 -3.58 5.54 9.31
N ASP A 288 -4.28 4.61 9.97
CA ASP A 288 -5.46 4.91 10.77
C ASP A 288 -5.18 5.95 11.86
N ALA A 289 -4.06 5.80 12.58
CA ALA A 289 -3.67 6.77 13.60
C ALA A 289 -3.38 8.16 13.00
N ALA A 290 -2.85 8.21 11.77
CA ALA A 290 -2.53 9.45 11.07
C ALA A 290 -3.77 10.12 10.45
N ASP A 291 -4.70 9.33 9.95
CA ASP A 291 -5.86 9.82 9.21
C ASP A 291 -7.14 9.86 10.08
N LEU A 292 -7.01 9.62 11.42
CA LEU A 292 -8.12 9.52 12.38
C LEU A 292 -9.16 10.65 12.25
N GLU A 293 -8.72 11.90 12.14
CA GLU A 293 -9.62 13.05 12.04
C GLU A 293 -10.42 13.05 10.75
N GLU A 294 -9.79 12.68 9.63
CA GLU A 294 -10.44 12.57 8.33
C GLU A 294 -11.41 11.40 8.29
N ASP A 295 -11.02 10.25 8.84
CA ASP A 295 -11.85 9.05 8.91
C ASP A 295 -13.10 9.26 9.76
N LEU A 296 -12.95 9.84 10.94
CA LEU A 296 -14.09 10.20 11.80
C LEU A 296 -15.05 11.17 11.10
N LYS A 297 -14.51 12.16 10.38
CA LYS A 297 -15.31 13.14 9.63
C LYS A 297 -16.16 12.48 8.55
N HIS A 298 -15.64 11.46 7.90
CA HIS A 298 -16.31 10.74 6.81
C HIS A 298 -17.06 9.49 7.28
N GLY A 299 -17.03 9.16 8.59
CA GLY A 299 -17.66 7.96 9.13
C GLY A 299 -17.00 6.66 8.68
N ILE A 300 -15.69 6.71 8.40
CA ILE A 300 -14.88 5.54 8.02
C ILE A 300 -14.45 4.80 9.28
N PHE A 301 -14.52 3.48 9.25
CA PHE A 301 -14.01 2.65 10.34
C PHE A 301 -12.48 2.80 10.48
N ASN A 302 -12.04 2.95 11.71
CA ASN A 302 -10.65 3.20 12.06
C ASN A 302 -10.28 2.41 13.33
N SER A 303 -9.06 1.92 13.41
CA SER A 303 -8.59 1.08 14.52
C SER A 303 -8.55 1.81 15.87
N VAL A 304 -8.34 3.13 15.87
CA VAL A 304 -8.18 3.90 17.13
C VAL A 304 -9.44 3.87 17.99
N PRO A 305 -10.63 4.27 17.50
CA PRO A 305 -11.86 4.21 18.31
C PRO A 305 -12.28 2.78 18.67
N LEU A 306 -12.06 1.80 17.76
CA LEU A 306 -12.38 0.40 18.05
C LEU A 306 -11.48 -0.16 19.16
N LEU A 307 -10.20 0.15 19.15
CA LEU A 307 -9.27 -0.25 20.21
C LEU A 307 -9.60 0.43 21.53
N ALA A 308 -10.00 1.70 21.51
CA ALA A 308 -10.43 2.43 22.71
C ALA A 308 -11.68 1.81 23.34
N LEU A 309 -12.62 1.36 22.50
CA LEU A 309 -13.83 0.64 22.96
C LEU A 309 -13.45 -0.71 23.60
N ASP A 310 -12.70 -1.54 22.89
CA ASP A 310 -12.32 -2.87 23.36
C ASP A 310 -11.41 -2.85 24.60
N THR A 311 -10.67 -1.77 24.82
CA THR A 311 -9.84 -1.58 26.02
C THR A 311 -10.57 -0.87 27.15
N GLY A 312 -11.86 -0.53 27.00
CA GLY A 312 -12.67 0.15 28.00
C GLY A 312 -12.28 1.61 28.27
N LYS A 313 -11.59 2.26 27.32
CA LYS A 313 -11.25 3.69 27.40
C LYS A 313 -12.41 4.59 26.99
N ILE A 314 -13.35 4.05 26.24
CA ILE A 314 -14.65 4.64 25.92
C ILE A 314 -15.72 3.56 26.12
N ASP A 315 -16.90 3.96 26.61
CA ASP A 315 -17.97 3.00 26.91
C ASP A 315 -18.81 2.66 25.70
N GLU A 316 -18.90 3.54 24.73
CA GLU A 316 -19.72 3.39 23.54
C GLU A 316 -19.08 4.08 22.33
N LEU A 317 -19.18 3.44 21.17
CA LEU A 317 -18.81 4.02 19.90
C LEU A 317 -20.06 4.64 19.24
N ASP A 318 -20.43 5.82 19.69
CA ASP A 318 -21.51 6.59 19.07
C ASP A 318 -20.98 7.38 17.85
N LEU A 319 -21.17 6.84 16.66
CA LEU A 319 -20.79 7.48 15.39
C LEU A 319 -21.61 8.75 15.10
N ASN A 320 -22.73 8.97 15.81
CA ASN A 320 -23.56 10.19 15.70
C ASN A 320 -23.09 11.28 16.68
N ARG A 321 -22.20 10.95 17.60
CA ARG A 321 -21.60 11.92 18.52
C ARG A 321 -20.88 13.02 17.77
N ASP A 322 -20.75 14.18 18.40
CA ASP A 322 -19.89 15.24 17.87
C ASP A 322 -18.47 14.69 17.66
N LYS A 323 -18.05 14.66 16.39
CA LYS A 323 -16.78 14.07 15.95
C LYS A 323 -15.58 14.79 16.55
N ILE A 324 -15.72 16.10 16.81
CA ILE A 324 -14.67 16.91 17.46
C ILE A 324 -14.49 16.46 18.90
N GLU A 325 -15.60 16.22 19.59
CA GLU A 325 -15.59 15.76 20.98
C GLU A 325 -15.04 14.33 21.08
N LEU A 326 -15.44 13.43 20.19
CA LEU A 326 -14.89 12.07 20.11
C LEU A 326 -13.36 12.09 19.85
N LEU A 327 -12.90 12.90 18.92
CA LEU A 327 -11.47 13.07 18.64
C LEU A 327 -10.71 13.57 19.89
N ARG A 328 -11.29 14.52 20.63
CA ARG A 328 -10.71 15.04 21.87
C ARG A 328 -10.58 13.95 22.92
N ILE A 329 -11.62 13.14 23.11
CA ILE A 329 -11.63 12.03 24.08
C ILE A 329 -10.56 10.99 23.70
N LEU A 330 -10.51 10.56 22.44
CA LEU A 330 -9.54 9.57 21.96
C LEU A 330 -8.08 10.02 22.14
N ARG A 331 -7.82 11.33 21.97
CA ARG A 331 -6.49 11.90 22.24
C ARG A 331 -6.20 11.96 23.75
N GLN A 332 -7.17 12.32 24.59
CA GLN A 332 -6.99 12.43 26.04
C GLN A 332 -6.81 11.06 26.73
N CYS A 333 -7.45 10.01 26.23
CA CYS A 333 -7.31 8.67 26.78
C CYS A 333 -6.14 7.86 26.20
N ASP A 334 -5.26 8.51 25.41
CA ASP A 334 -4.06 7.91 24.81
C ASP A 334 -4.33 6.77 23.80
N ALA A 335 -5.57 6.72 23.24
CA ALA A 335 -5.98 5.67 22.32
C ALA A 335 -5.18 5.66 21.01
N VAL A 336 -4.72 6.83 20.55
CA VAL A 336 -3.89 6.96 19.34
C VAL A 336 -2.54 6.27 19.54
N ASN A 337 -1.90 6.46 20.69
CA ASN A 337 -0.64 5.79 21.01
C ASN A 337 -0.81 4.27 21.14
N ASP A 338 -1.92 3.82 21.70
CA ASP A 338 -2.24 2.39 21.78
C ASP A 338 -2.36 1.75 20.40
N ALA A 339 -3.03 2.43 19.45
CA ALA A 339 -3.13 1.96 18.07
C ALA A 339 -1.76 1.94 17.39
N VAL A 340 -0.92 2.97 17.58
CA VAL A 340 0.46 2.96 17.08
C VAL A 340 1.26 1.79 17.67
N HIS A 341 1.11 1.50 18.96
CA HIS A 341 1.74 0.34 19.60
C HIS A 341 1.25 -0.99 19.04
N LEU A 342 -0.05 -1.12 18.77
CA LEU A 342 -0.62 -2.31 18.12
C LEU A 342 -0.02 -2.50 16.71
N GLY A 343 0.02 -1.42 15.91
CA GLY A 343 0.65 -1.43 14.58
C GLY A 343 2.11 -1.84 14.64
N ASP A 344 2.86 -1.35 15.63
CA ASP A 344 4.26 -1.72 15.87
C ASP A 344 4.42 -3.20 16.20
N LEU A 345 3.58 -3.74 17.07
CA LEU A 345 3.63 -5.16 17.41
C LEU A 345 3.36 -6.06 16.22
N ILE A 346 2.36 -5.70 15.41
CA ILE A 346 2.05 -6.42 14.17
C ILE A 346 3.25 -6.33 13.20
N PHE A 347 3.78 -5.12 13.00
CA PHE A 347 4.91 -4.90 12.12
C PHE A 347 6.15 -5.72 12.55
N LEU A 348 6.48 -5.69 13.83
CA LEU A 348 7.66 -6.37 14.39
C LEU A 348 7.59 -7.90 14.25
N GLN A 349 6.39 -8.50 14.16
CA GLN A 349 6.24 -9.93 13.89
C GLN A 349 6.86 -10.33 12.53
N GLY A 350 6.92 -9.41 11.56
CA GLY A 350 7.52 -9.67 10.25
C GLY A 350 9.04 -9.91 10.27
N PHE A 351 9.76 -9.48 11.30
CA PHE A 351 11.21 -9.70 11.34
C PHE A 351 11.61 -11.16 11.60
N ARG A 352 10.79 -11.91 12.33
CA ARG A 352 11.06 -13.32 12.61
C ARG A 352 11.11 -14.18 11.33
N PRO A 353 10.12 -14.13 10.43
CA PRO A 353 10.20 -14.81 9.14
C PRO A 353 11.37 -14.35 8.27
N LEU A 354 11.78 -13.06 8.30
CA LEU A 354 12.96 -12.61 7.56
C LEU A 354 14.26 -13.26 8.08
N ILE A 355 14.41 -13.39 9.40
CA ILE A 355 15.58 -14.06 9.98
C ILE A 355 15.61 -15.54 9.55
N GLU A 356 14.47 -16.18 9.44
CA GLU A 356 14.36 -17.55 8.93
C GLU A 356 14.71 -17.63 7.44
N ALA A 357 14.17 -16.73 6.61
CA ALA A 357 14.50 -16.65 5.18
C ALA A 357 16.00 -16.52 4.93
N LYS A 358 16.71 -15.72 5.74
CA LYS A 358 18.17 -15.55 5.67
C LYS A 358 18.95 -16.87 5.87
N ARG A 359 18.39 -17.80 6.65
CA ARG A 359 19.01 -19.12 6.91
C ARG A 359 18.77 -20.12 5.80
N LEU A 360 17.72 -19.91 5.01
CA LEU A 360 17.24 -20.85 4.00
C LEU A 360 17.83 -20.61 2.62
N SER A 361 18.19 -19.37 2.28
CA SER A 361 18.65 -19.03 0.94
C SER A 361 19.58 -17.82 0.92
N GLU A 362 20.58 -17.86 0.04
CA GLU A 362 21.49 -16.75 -0.28
C GLU A 362 21.14 -16.04 -1.60
N LEU A 363 20.06 -16.44 -2.27
CA LEU A 363 19.63 -15.84 -3.52
C LEU A 363 19.25 -14.36 -3.39
N MET A 364 18.89 -13.94 -2.19
CA MET A 364 18.38 -12.59 -1.88
C MET A 364 19.23 -11.95 -0.78
N ASP A 365 19.39 -10.65 -0.82
CA ASP A 365 20.05 -9.88 0.26
C ASP A 365 19.02 -9.58 1.38
N VAL A 366 18.78 -10.59 2.22
CA VAL A 366 17.79 -10.48 3.32
C VAL A 366 18.19 -9.44 4.35
N ASP A 367 19.48 -9.17 4.56
CA ASP A 367 19.94 -8.10 5.46
C ASP A 367 19.51 -6.71 4.93
N ALA A 368 19.60 -6.50 3.62
CA ALA A 368 19.11 -5.28 3.01
C ALA A 368 17.56 -5.20 3.05
N ILE A 369 16.84 -6.33 2.94
CA ILE A 369 15.39 -6.37 3.11
C ILE A 369 15.01 -5.99 4.56
N ILE A 370 15.66 -6.56 5.56
CA ILE A 370 15.47 -6.21 6.98
C ILE A 370 15.71 -4.72 7.21
N PHE A 371 16.76 -4.18 6.61
CA PHE A 371 17.05 -2.75 6.70
C PHE A 371 15.99 -1.91 6.00
N GLY A 372 15.54 -2.31 4.80
CA GLY A 372 14.43 -1.69 4.09
C GLY A 372 13.12 -1.67 4.89
N ALA A 373 12.81 -2.77 5.59
CA ALA A 373 11.66 -2.85 6.49
C ALA A 373 11.77 -1.85 7.66
N LYS A 374 12.95 -1.70 8.26
CA LYS A 374 13.19 -0.68 9.31
C LYS A 374 12.96 0.74 8.78
N ILE A 375 13.38 1.01 7.54
CA ILE A 375 13.13 2.28 6.85
C ILE A 375 11.62 2.47 6.65
N LEU A 376 10.93 1.47 6.12
CA LEU A 376 9.48 1.51 5.90
C LEU A 376 8.73 1.83 7.19
N ARG A 377 9.08 1.17 8.30
CA ARG A 377 8.52 1.47 9.63
C ARG A 377 8.70 2.94 10.00
N GLY A 378 9.91 3.47 9.83
CA GLY A 378 10.19 4.88 10.11
C GLY A 378 9.36 5.85 9.26
N PHE A 379 9.09 5.50 7.99
CA PHE A 379 8.22 6.28 7.12
C PHE A 379 6.76 6.22 7.55
N ALA A 380 6.25 5.04 7.87
CA ALA A 380 4.85 4.85 8.26
C ALA A 380 4.53 5.59 9.56
N ILE A 381 5.35 5.41 10.59
CA ILE A 381 5.21 6.10 11.88
C ILE A 381 5.32 7.63 11.70
N ARG A 382 6.16 8.10 10.76
CA ARG A 382 6.33 9.53 10.51
C ARG A 382 5.06 10.23 10.03
N LYS A 383 4.19 9.58 9.26
CA LYS A 383 2.92 10.18 8.81
C LYS A 383 2.14 10.70 10.02
N TRP A 384 2.04 9.89 11.05
CA TRP A 384 1.46 10.28 12.32
C TRP A 384 2.20 11.43 13.03
N PHE A 385 3.55 11.43 13.07
CA PHE A 385 4.34 12.46 13.72
C PHE A 385 4.26 13.84 13.06
N ILE A 386 4.10 13.92 11.75
CA ILE A 386 3.96 15.20 11.04
C ILE A 386 2.65 15.89 11.40
N HIS A 387 1.59 15.14 11.63
CA HIS A 387 0.31 15.70 12.08
C HIS A 387 0.39 16.28 13.49
N GLU A 388 1.16 15.67 14.38
CA GLU A 388 1.32 16.12 15.77
C GLU A 388 2.24 17.35 15.92
N ARG A 389 3.02 17.74 14.92
CA ARG A 389 3.93 18.92 14.88
C ARG A 389 4.84 19.11 16.09
N SER A 390 5.17 18.05 16.83
CA SER A 390 5.92 18.12 18.07
C SER A 390 7.38 17.72 17.89
N LEU A 391 8.32 18.55 18.39
CA LEU A 391 9.76 18.25 18.42
C LEU A 391 10.08 17.02 19.29
N ASP A 392 9.26 16.75 20.33
CA ASP A 392 9.34 15.56 21.14
C ASP A 392 9.12 14.29 20.31
N SER A 393 8.26 14.37 19.32
CA SER A 393 7.99 13.27 18.40
C SER A 393 9.19 12.94 17.52
N LEU A 394 9.95 13.94 17.08
CA LEU A 394 11.21 13.72 16.34
C LEU A 394 12.28 13.04 17.19
N SER A 395 12.38 13.40 18.47
CA SER A 395 13.31 12.78 19.40
C SER A 395 12.94 11.30 19.67
N LYS A 396 11.65 11.00 19.79
CA LYS A 396 11.14 9.63 19.93
C LYS A 396 11.42 8.77 18.70
N ILE A 397 11.33 9.33 17.49
CA ILE A 397 11.74 8.64 16.24
C ILE A 397 13.24 8.32 16.29
N ALA A 398 14.08 9.28 16.61
CA ALA A 398 15.53 9.08 16.66
C ALA A 398 15.89 7.99 17.68
N VAL A 399 15.21 7.97 18.83
CA VAL A 399 15.38 6.95 19.88
C VAL A 399 14.86 5.59 19.41
N SER A 400 13.75 5.51 18.65
CA SER A 400 13.20 4.24 18.16
C SER A 400 14.09 3.54 17.14
N PHE A 401 14.93 4.28 16.40
CA PHE A 401 15.93 3.70 15.50
C PHE A 401 17.13 3.09 16.25
N GLY A 402 17.39 3.50 17.51
CA GLY A 402 18.56 3.09 18.29
C GLY A 402 18.30 2.12 19.43
N ASN A 403 17.10 2.02 19.93
CA ASN A 403 16.76 1.21 21.09
C ASN A 403 15.63 0.25 20.83
N GLU A 404 15.92 -1.06 20.91
CA GLU A 404 14.94 -2.15 21.02
C GLU A 404 14.20 -2.15 22.38
N LYS A 405 14.23 -1.07 23.14
CA LYS A 405 13.44 -0.97 24.36
C LYS A 405 11.98 -0.95 24.00
N MET A 406 11.38 -2.13 24.03
CA MET A 406 9.95 -2.30 24.03
C MET A 406 9.33 -1.40 25.10
N TYR A 407 8.48 -0.47 24.68
CA TYR A 407 7.60 0.21 25.62
C TYR A 407 6.84 -0.85 26.43
N LYS A 408 6.51 -0.57 27.69
CA LYS A 408 5.56 -1.41 28.44
C LYS A 408 4.20 -1.31 27.75
N ILE A 409 3.99 -2.18 26.77
CA ILE A 409 2.70 -2.30 26.09
C ILE A 409 1.81 -3.12 27.02
N SER A 410 0.56 -2.73 27.15
CA SER A 410 -0.39 -3.51 27.96
C SER A 410 -0.54 -4.91 27.34
N GLU A 411 -0.63 -5.94 28.20
CA GLU A 411 -0.85 -7.32 27.75
C GLU A 411 -2.10 -7.45 26.89
N GLN A 412 -3.11 -6.63 27.17
CA GLN A 412 -4.36 -6.58 26.41
C GLN A 412 -4.11 -6.13 24.96
N ILE A 413 -3.38 -5.04 24.73
CA ILE A 413 -3.02 -4.57 23.37
C ILE A 413 -2.18 -5.62 22.67
N ALA A 414 -1.20 -6.20 23.36
CA ALA A 414 -0.36 -7.27 22.81
C ALA A 414 -1.18 -8.49 22.37
N SER A 415 -2.28 -8.79 23.07
CA SER A 415 -3.15 -9.91 22.72
C SER A 415 -3.86 -9.75 21.38
N TYR A 416 -4.11 -8.54 20.92
CA TYR A 416 -4.75 -8.28 19.62
C TYR A 416 -3.82 -8.52 18.44
N ALA A 417 -2.51 -8.31 18.60
CA ALA A 417 -1.54 -8.53 17.53
C ALA A 417 -1.49 -9.98 16.99
N LYS A 418 -2.02 -10.96 17.77
CA LYS A 418 -2.11 -12.37 17.35
C LYS A 418 -3.12 -12.60 16.21
N TYR A 419 -4.07 -11.69 16.01
CA TYR A 419 -5.09 -11.82 14.97
C TYR A 419 -4.60 -11.36 13.58
N ALA A 420 -3.46 -10.68 13.50
CA ALA A 420 -2.81 -10.31 12.26
C ALA A 420 -2.09 -11.50 11.62
#